data_afe812f2664986f0bdc18b1f7c62307d
#
_entry.id   afe812f2664986f0bdc18b1f7c62307d
#
_cell.length_a   1.000
_cell.length_b   1.000
_cell.length_c   1.000
_cell.angle_alpha   90.00
_cell.angle_beta   90.00
_cell.angle_gamma   90.00
#
_symmetry.space_group_name_H-M   'P 1'
#
loop_
_entity.id
_entity.type
_entity.pdbx_description
1 polymer ?
#
loop_
_entity_poly.entity_id
_entity_poly.type
_entity_poly.pdbx_seq_one_letter_code
_entity_poly.pdbx_strand_id
1 'polypeptide(L)'
;MNKKLTDYVIDLVEILNKQQKQVFWGIFDIFSMVVSIMVSYILFYGLINPAPVDYIIYTSLAFLFYQLMIGFWGLNASISRYSKITDFMKIFFGVTASSVLSYGICYAFLPLFSIRFIILFILLSTFLILLPRITWQLIYSRRKKGSGDGEHRRTFLIGAGDGGALFMDSYQHPTSDLELVGILDKDSKKKGQKLGGIPVLGSYDDLPELAKRHQIERVIVAIPSLDPSEYERILQMCNKLGVKCYKMPKVETVVQGLHQAGTGFQKIDITDLLGRQEIRLDGSRLGTELTGKTILVTGAGGSIGSEICRQVSRFNPERIVLLGHGENSIYLVYHELIRKFQGIDYVPVIADIQDYDRLLQVFEQYKPAIVYHAAAHKHVPMMERNPKEAFKNNIRGTYNVAKAVDEAKVPKMVMISTDKAVNPPNVMGATKRVAELIVTGFNQRSQSTYCAVRFGNVLGSRGSVIPVFERQIAEGGPVTVTDFRMTRYFMTIPEASRLVIHAGAYAKDGEVFILDMGKPVKIYDLAKKMVLLSGHTESEIPIVEVGIRPGEKLYEELLVSTELVDNQVMDKIFVGKVNVMPLEAINQKIEEFRTLSGDELKQAIIAFANQTTHVE
;
A
#
# COMPACT_ATOMS: atom_id res chain seq x y z
N MET A 1 -36.68 -23.74 -17.53
CA MET A 1 -36.45 -24.42 -16.23
C MET A 1 -36.98 -23.51 -15.12
N ASN A 2 -37.80 -24.01 -14.21
CA ASN A 2 -38.56 -23.22 -13.25
C ASN A 2 -37.57 -22.55 -12.24
N LYS A 3 -37.56 -21.19 -12.14
CA LYS A 3 -36.63 -20.42 -11.30
C LYS A 3 -36.56 -20.97 -9.85
N LYS A 4 -37.70 -21.39 -9.30
CA LYS A 4 -37.79 -22.03 -7.97
C LYS A 4 -37.01 -23.35 -7.85
N LEU A 5 -37.00 -24.19 -8.89
CA LEU A 5 -36.29 -25.47 -8.87
C LEU A 5 -34.75 -25.26 -8.92
N THR A 6 -34.32 -24.28 -9.71
CA THR A 6 -32.90 -23.92 -9.84
C THR A 6 -32.36 -23.37 -8.51
N ASP A 7 -33.14 -22.51 -7.86
CA ASP A 7 -32.79 -21.93 -6.56
C ASP A 7 -32.68 -23.00 -5.47
N TYR A 8 -33.62 -23.94 -5.45
CA TYR A 8 -33.61 -25.05 -4.50
C TYR A 8 -32.39 -25.97 -4.65
N VAL A 9 -32.00 -26.30 -5.91
CA VAL A 9 -30.82 -27.13 -6.19
C VAL A 9 -29.52 -26.42 -5.77
N ILE A 10 -29.44 -25.10 -5.97
CA ILE A 10 -28.27 -24.32 -5.54
C ILE A 10 -28.15 -24.33 -4.02
N ASP A 11 -29.24 -24.06 -3.32
CA ASP A 11 -29.28 -24.04 -1.85
C ASP A 11 -28.91 -25.41 -1.27
N LEU A 12 -29.38 -26.51 -1.89
CA LEU A 12 -29.05 -27.88 -1.48
C LEU A 12 -27.54 -28.17 -1.62
N VAL A 13 -26.91 -27.73 -2.70
CA VAL A 13 -25.46 -27.95 -2.93
C VAL A 13 -24.62 -27.01 -2.05
N GLU A 14 -25.11 -25.83 -1.70
CA GLU A 14 -24.38 -24.93 -0.79
C GLU A 14 -24.30 -25.47 0.65
N ILE A 15 -25.28 -26.20 1.11
CA ILE A 15 -25.33 -26.84 2.44
C ILE A 15 -24.27 -27.96 2.57
N LEU A 16 -23.86 -28.59 1.47
CA LEU A 16 -22.89 -29.67 1.48
C LEU A 16 -21.50 -29.19 1.93
N ASN A 17 -20.85 -29.95 2.81
CA ASN A 17 -19.46 -29.69 3.18
C ASN A 17 -18.49 -30.09 2.05
N LYS A 18 -17.17 -29.78 2.21
CA LYS A 18 -16.15 -30.04 1.18
C LYS A 18 -16.11 -31.51 0.73
N GLN A 19 -16.14 -32.43 1.67
CA GLN A 19 -16.08 -33.89 1.38
C GLN A 19 -17.33 -34.37 0.64
N GLN A 20 -18.49 -33.92 1.06
CA GLN A 20 -19.76 -34.25 0.39
C GLN A 20 -19.84 -33.73 -1.04
N LYS A 21 -19.30 -32.52 -1.31
CA LYS A 21 -19.20 -32.00 -2.67
C LYS A 21 -18.28 -32.83 -3.56
N GLN A 22 -17.16 -33.31 -3.01
CA GLN A 22 -16.24 -34.18 -3.73
C GLN A 22 -16.90 -35.53 -4.09
N VAL A 23 -17.62 -36.13 -3.16
CA VAL A 23 -18.36 -37.38 -3.38
C VAL A 23 -19.46 -37.17 -4.42
N PHE A 24 -20.21 -36.07 -4.34
CA PHE A 24 -21.26 -35.74 -5.30
C PHE A 24 -20.72 -35.66 -6.74
N TRP A 25 -19.64 -34.90 -6.97
CA TRP A 25 -19.05 -34.82 -8.30
C TRP A 25 -18.40 -36.14 -8.76
N GLY A 26 -17.81 -36.91 -7.84
CA GLY A 26 -17.27 -38.23 -8.14
C GLY A 26 -18.35 -39.23 -8.61
N ILE A 27 -19.51 -39.27 -7.93
CA ILE A 27 -20.67 -40.08 -8.34
C ILE A 27 -21.19 -39.62 -9.68
N PHE A 28 -21.22 -38.32 -9.95
CA PHE A 28 -21.66 -37.77 -11.22
C PHE A 28 -20.70 -38.12 -12.35
N ASP A 29 -19.41 -38.12 -12.12
CA ASP A 29 -18.39 -38.47 -13.11
C ASP A 29 -18.45 -39.94 -13.48
N ILE A 30 -18.63 -40.86 -12.49
CA ILE A 30 -18.82 -42.29 -12.78
C ILE A 30 -20.11 -42.55 -13.59
N PHE A 31 -21.21 -41.91 -13.20
CA PHE A 31 -22.45 -41.98 -13.92
C PHE A 31 -22.30 -41.51 -15.38
N SER A 32 -21.61 -40.41 -15.61
CA SER A 32 -21.32 -39.85 -16.94
C SER A 32 -20.51 -40.84 -17.80
N MET A 33 -19.49 -41.49 -17.20
CA MET A 33 -18.69 -42.50 -17.91
C MET A 33 -19.51 -43.78 -18.22
N VAL A 34 -20.34 -44.24 -17.29
CA VAL A 34 -21.23 -45.39 -17.53
C VAL A 34 -22.24 -45.10 -18.65
N VAL A 35 -22.85 -43.92 -18.67
CA VAL A 35 -23.73 -43.51 -19.76
C VAL A 35 -22.98 -43.44 -21.08
N SER A 36 -21.77 -42.89 -21.09
CA SER A 36 -20.93 -42.78 -22.28
C SER A 36 -20.59 -44.13 -22.85
N ILE A 37 -20.27 -45.13 -22.01
CA ILE A 37 -19.94 -46.46 -22.50
C ILE A 37 -21.20 -47.18 -23.01
N MET A 38 -22.34 -47.04 -22.35
CA MET A 38 -23.61 -47.62 -22.81
C MET A 38 -24.01 -47.07 -24.17
N VAL A 39 -23.93 -45.76 -24.37
CA VAL A 39 -24.24 -45.12 -25.67
C VAL A 39 -23.24 -45.57 -26.73
N SER A 40 -21.96 -45.62 -26.42
CA SER A 40 -20.94 -46.12 -27.36
C SER A 40 -21.15 -47.58 -27.70
N TYR A 41 -21.53 -48.41 -26.74
CA TYR A 41 -21.87 -49.83 -26.97
C TYR A 41 -23.07 -49.98 -27.92
N ILE A 42 -24.17 -49.27 -27.68
CA ILE A 42 -25.37 -49.33 -28.51
C ILE A 42 -25.07 -48.92 -29.96
N LEU A 43 -24.28 -47.84 -30.14
CA LEU A 43 -23.97 -47.33 -31.48
C LEU A 43 -23.02 -48.24 -32.31
N PHE A 44 -22.19 -49.03 -31.63
CA PHE A 44 -21.27 -49.95 -32.28
C PHE A 44 -21.66 -51.43 -32.10
N TYR A 45 -22.87 -51.69 -31.59
CA TYR A 45 -23.40 -53.05 -31.46
C TYR A 45 -23.49 -53.75 -32.83
N GLY A 46 -22.90 -54.93 -32.93
CA GLY A 46 -22.85 -55.71 -34.20
C GLY A 46 -21.60 -55.45 -35.04
N LEU A 47 -20.75 -54.47 -34.74
CA LEU A 47 -19.48 -54.27 -35.47
C LEU A 47 -18.29 -54.99 -34.81
N ILE A 48 -18.38 -55.21 -33.49
CA ILE A 48 -17.34 -55.85 -32.65
C ILE A 48 -18.04 -56.53 -31.46
N ASN A 49 -17.68 -57.77 -31.11
CA ASN A 49 -18.29 -58.54 -30.00
C ASN A 49 -17.33 -58.75 -28.81
N PRO A 50 -16.86 -57.75 -28.06
CA PRO A 50 -16.32 -57.96 -26.72
C PRO A 50 -17.46 -58.39 -25.79
N ALA A 51 -17.14 -59.19 -24.78
CA ALA A 51 -18.14 -59.56 -23.77
C ALA A 51 -18.53 -58.31 -22.95
N PRO A 52 -19.79 -58.22 -22.44
CA PRO A 52 -20.20 -57.08 -21.59
C PRO A 52 -19.26 -56.81 -20.39
N VAL A 53 -18.62 -57.84 -19.89
CA VAL A 53 -17.63 -57.74 -18.78
C VAL A 53 -16.40 -56.89 -19.17
N ASP A 54 -15.95 -56.99 -20.43
CA ASP A 54 -14.78 -56.26 -20.92
C ASP A 54 -15.01 -54.74 -20.89
N TYR A 55 -16.23 -54.31 -21.21
CA TYR A 55 -16.63 -52.91 -21.14
C TYR A 55 -16.67 -52.40 -19.69
N ILE A 56 -17.12 -53.24 -18.74
CA ILE A 56 -17.12 -52.92 -17.31
C ILE A 56 -15.68 -52.76 -16.79
N ILE A 57 -14.79 -53.68 -17.15
CA ILE A 57 -13.37 -53.63 -16.79
C ILE A 57 -12.72 -52.34 -17.32
N TYR A 58 -12.91 -52.06 -18.63
CA TYR A 58 -12.37 -50.84 -19.24
C TYR A 58 -12.85 -49.56 -18.54
N THR A 59 -14.17 -49.44 -18.29
CA THR A 59 -14.74 -48.25 -17.66
C THR A 59 -14.27 -48.10 -16.24
N SER A 60 -14.14 -49.18 -15.49
CA SER A 60 -13.65 -49.17 -14.12
C SER A 60 -12.19 -48.69 -14.03
N LEU A 61 -11.34 -49.18 -14.96
CA LEU A 61 -9.95 -48.74 -15.07
C LEU A 61 -9.87 -47.26 -15.50
N ALA A 62 -10.63 -46.86 -16.50
CA ALA A 62 -10.67 -45.49 -16.97
C ALA A 62 -11.11 -44.52 -15.85
N PHE A 63 -12.13 -44.90 -15.09
CA PHE A 63 -12.56 -44.10 -13.91
C PHE A 63 -11.50 -44.05 -12.83
N LEU A 64 -10.87 -45.18 -12.50
CA LEU A 64 -9.81 -45.23 -11.50
C LEU A 64 -8.65 -44.29 -11.83
N PHE A 65 -8.13 -44.39 -13.06
CA PHE A 65 -7.02 -43.54 -13.50
C PHE A 65 -7.44 -42.07 -13.60
N TYR A 66 -8.65 -41.78 -14.01
CA TYR A 66 -9.19 -40.43 -14.02
C TYR A 66 -9.25 -39.84 -12.59
N GLN A 67 -9.74 -40.58 -11.60
CA GLN A 67 -9.79 -40.14 -10.22
C GLN A 67 -8.39 -39.90 -9.64
N LEU A 68 -7.42 -40.72 -9.96
CA LEU A 68 -6.03 -40.55 -9.57
C LEU A 68 -5.43 -39.24 -10.15
N MET A 69 -5.65 -38.99 -11.43
CA MET A 69 -5.19 -37.78 -12.11
C MET A 69 -5.83 -36.52 -11.56
N ILE A 70 -7.14 -36.51 -11.34
CA ILE A 70 -7.86 -35.37 -10.74
C ILE A 70 -7.41 -35.14 -9.31
N GLY A 71 -7.15 -36.19 -8.56
CA GLY A 71 -6.58 -36.10 -7.21
C GLY A 71 -5.18 -35.47 -7.22
N PHE A 72 -4.31 -35.93 -8.12
CA PHE A 72 -2.95 -35.42 -8.29
C PHE A 72 -2.93 -33.92 -8.67
N TRP A 73 -3.82 -33.48 -9.56
CA TRP A 73 -3.93 -32.05 -9.93
C TRP A 73 -4.69 -31.21 -8.93
N GLY A 74 -5.17 -31.80 -7.82
CA GLY A 74 -5.89 -31.09 -6.77
C GLY A 74 -7.26 -30.55 -7.19
N LEU A 75 -7.82 -30.98 -8.33
CA LEU A 75 -9.10 -30.51 -8.84
C LEU A 75 -10.28 -30.87 -7.90
N ASN A 76 -10.16 -31.97 -7.15
CA ASN A 76 -11.14 -32.33 -6.12
C ASN A 76 -11.20 -31.32 -4.96
N ALA A 77 -10.16 -30.50 -4.78
CA ALA A 77 -10.10 -29.47 -3.74
C ALA A 77 -10.53 -28.09 -4.27
N SER A 78 -10.66 -27.92 -5.58
CA SER A 78 -11.07 -26.66 -6.17
C SER A 78 -12.57 -26.43 -5.96
N ILE A 79 -12.94 -25.18 -5.64
CA ILE A 79 -14.34 -24.79 -5.51
C ILE A 79 -14.88 -24.64 -6.92
N SER A 80 -15.76 -25.55 -7.35
CA SER A 80 -16.31 -25.63 -8.73
C SER A 80 -16.90 -24.32 -9.28
N ARG A 81 -17.31 -23.42 -8.41
CA ARG A 81 -17.81 -22.08 -8.79
C ARG A 81 -16.72 -21.12 -9.30
N TYR A 82 -15.44 -21.38 -9.01
CA TYR A 82 -14.28 -20.56 -9.42
C TYR A 82 -13.38 -21.28 -10.43
N SER A 83 -13.86 -22.35 -11.04
CA SER A 83 -13.09 -23.11 -12.03
C SER A 83 -12.67 -22.22 -13.21
N LYS A 84 -11.39 -22.25 -13.53
CA LYS A 84 -10.82 -21.55 -14.69
C LYS A 84 -10.86 -22.43 -15.93
N ILE A 85 -10.67 -21.85 -17.10
CA ILE A 85 -10.51 -22.61 -18.37
C ILE A 85 -9.46 -23.70 -18.25
N THR A 86 -8.37 -23.44 -17.52
CA THR A 86 -7.31 -24.41 -17.23
C THR A 86 -7.81 -25.66 -16.49
N ASP A 87 -8.82 -25.54 -15.62
CA ASP A 87 -9.37 -26.68 -14.89
C ASP A 87 -10.23 -27.55 -15.81
N PHE A 88 -10.96 -26.96 -16.72
CA PHE A 88 -11.70 -27.69 -17.76
C PHE A 88 -10.76 -28.43 -18.73
N MET A 89 -9.63 -27.80 -19.12
CA MET A 89 -8.59 -28.45 -19.89
C MET A 89 -7.97 -29.65 -19.15
N LYS A 90 -7.71 -29.54 -17.86
CA LYS A 90 -7.21 -30.65 -17.04
C LYS A 90 -8.21 -31.84 -17.01
N ILE A 91 -9.51 -31.55 -16.89
CA ILE A 91 -10.55 -32.59 -16.98
C ILE A 91 -10.52 -33.30 -18.35
N PHE A 92 -10.46 -32.54 -19.44
CA PHE A 92 -10.35 -33.10 -20.79
C PHE A 92 -9.11 -34.00 -20.95
N PHE A 93 -7.93 -33.50 -20.53
CA PHE A 93 -6.70 -34.29 -20.57
C PHE A 93 -6.76 -35.50 -19.63
N GLY A 94 -7.39 -35.37 -18.46
CA GLY A 94 -7.57 -36.46 -17.50
C GLY A 94 -8.44 -37.59 -18.10
N VAL A 95 -9.59 -37.26 -18.71
CA VAL A 95 -10.46 -38.24 -19.38
C VAL A 95 -9.72 -38.90 -20.54
N THR A 96 -9.04 -38.12 -21.36
CA THR A 96 -8.29 -38.63 -22.52
C THR A 96 -7.17 -39.57 -22.12
N ALA A 97 -6.30 -39.13 -21.21
CA ALA A 97 -5.14 -39.90 -20.75
C ALA A 97 -5.57 -41.19 -20.02
N SER A 98 -6.58 -41.10 -19.14
CA SER A 98 -7.11 -42.28 -18.45
C SER A 98 -7.71 -43.29 -19.39
N SER A 99 -8.44 -42.85 -20.43
CA SER A 99 -9.05 -43.70 -21.44
C SER A 99 -8.00 -44.40 -22.31
N VAL A 100 -6.96 -43.65 -22.72
CA VAL A 100 -5.85 -44.21 -23.52
C VAL A 100 -5.03 -45.22 -22.69
N LEU A 101 -4.75 -44.91 -21.45
CA LEU A 101 -4.01 -45.83 -20.56
C LEU A 101 -4.80 -47.13 -20.31
N SER A 102 -6.09 -47.00 -20.03
CA SER A 102 -6.98 -48.15 -19.84
C SER A 102 -7.09 -49.00 -21.09
N TYR A 103 -7.13 -48.36 -22.29
CA TYR A 103 -7.10 -49.06 -23.57
C TYR A 103 -5.79 -49.86 -23.75
N GLY A 104 -4.65 -49.26 -23.44
CA GLY A 104 -3.36 -49.95 -23.52
C GLY A 104 -3.29 -51.20 -22.64
N ILE A 105 -3.86 -51.15 -21.43
CA ILE A 105 -3.95 -52.30 -20.53
C ILE A 105 -4.93 -53.35 -21.07
N CYS A 106 -6.11 -52.94 -21.46
CA CYS A 106 -7.12 -53.86 -22.03
C CYS A 106 -6.64 -54.52 -23.33
N TYR A 107 -5.88 -53.81 -24.14
CA TYR A 107 -5.31 -54.33 -25.39
C TYR A 107 -4.40 -55.56 -25.14
N ALA A 108 -3.72 -55.61 -24.02
CA ALA A 108 -2.81 -56.71 -23.68
C ALA A 108 -3.53 -57.98 -23.18
N PHE A 109 -4.78 -57.87 -22.69
CA PHE A 109 -5.45 -58.97 -21.98
C PHE A 109 -6.87 -59.31 -22.49
N LEU A 110 -7.48 -58.42 -23.29
CA LEU A 110 -8.89 -58.52 -23.70
C LEU A 110 -9.03 -58.42 -25.24
N PRO A 111 -10.15 -58.91 -25.81
CA PRO A 111 -10.44 -58.72 -27.23
C PRO A 111 -10.48 -57.22 -27.60
N LEU A 112 -9.97 -56.90 -28.79
CA LEU A 112 -9.77 -55.54 -29.25
C LEU A 112 -11.07 -54.69 -29.30
N PHE A 113 -11.09 -53.61 -28.56
CA PHE A 113 -12.04 -52.52 -28.78
C PHE A 113 -11.68 -51.75 -30.06
N SER A 114 -12.71 -51.36 -30.85
CA SER A 114 -12.48 -50.45 -31.96
C SER A 114 -11.97 -49.09 -31.49
N ILE A 115 -10.98 -48.55 -32.19
CA ILE A 115 -10.47 -47.20 -31.90
C ILE A 115 -11.58 -46.14 -32.02
N ARG A 116 -12.55 -46.36 -32.89
CA ARG A 116 -13.74 -45.50 -33.08
C ARG A 116 -14.61 -45.48 -31.81
N PHE A 117 -14.77 -46.64 -31.17
CA PHE A 117 -15.48 -46.74 -29.88
C PHE A 117 -14.81 -45.89 -28.80
N ILE A 118 -13.48 -45.95 -28.70
CA ILE A 118 -12.73 -45.20 -27.68
C ILE A 118 -12.81 -43.70 -27.93
N ILE A 119 -12.67 -43.25 -29.17
CA ILE A 119 -12.83 -41.84 -29.53
C ILE A 119 -14.22 -41.34 -29.13
N LEU A 120 -15.27 -42.10 -29.44
CA LEU A 120 -16.64 -41.75 -29.08
C LEU A 120 -16.82 -41.70 -27.53
N PHE A 121 -16.27 -42.70 -26.82
CA PHE A 121 -16.30 -42.74 -25.37
C PHE A 121 -15.61 -41.51 -24.75
N ILE A 122 -14.42 -41.13 -25.23
CA ILE A 122 -13.70 -39.92 -24.75
C ILE A 122 -14.52 -38.67 -24.98
N LEU A 123 -15.08 -38.51 -26.20
CA LEU A 123 -15.89 -37.33 -26.54
C LEU A 123 -17.15 -37.21 -25.68
N LEU A 124 -17.90 -38.31 -25.52
CA LEU A 124 -19.12 -38.36 -24.73
C LEU A 124 -18.83 -38.16 -23.23
N SER A 125 -17.83 -38.86 -22.70
CA SER A 125 -17.46 -38.72 -21.30
C SER A 125 -17.01 -37.31 -20.98
N THR A 126 -16.16 -36.70 -21.81
CA THR A 126 -15.74 -35.32 -21.67
C THR A 126 -16.93 -34.36 -21.69
N PHE A 127 -17.82 -34.52 -22.67
CA PHE A 127 -18.99 -33.64 -22.80
C PHE A 127 -19.93 -33.78 -21.59
N LEU A 128 -20.26 -35.01 -21.18
CA LEU A 128 -21.16 -35.26 -20.06
C LEU A 128 -20.56 -34.82 -18.70
N ILE A 129 -19.25 -34.90 -18.53
CA ILE A 129 -18.54 -34.43 -17.30
C ILE A 129 -18.44 -32.91 -17.28
N LEU A 130 -18.15 -32.26 -18.40
CA LEU A 130 -17.95 -30.79 -18.43
C LEU A 130 -19.26 -30.00 -18.46
N LEU A 131 -20.28 -30.48 -19.22
CA LEU A 131 -21.52 -29.74 -19.42
C LEU A 131 -22.21 -29.32 -18.11
N PRO A 132 -22.39 -30.18 -17.10
CA PRO A 132 -23.01 -29.78 -15.83
C PRO A 132 -22.13 -28.84 -15.01
N ARG A 133 -20.81 -28.98 -15.09
CA ARG A 133 -19.89 -28.04 -14.38
C ARG A 133 -19.95 -26.66 -15.00
N ILE A 134 -19.98 -26.55 -16.32
CA ILE A 134 -20.13 -25.27 -17.04
C ILE A 134 -21.51 -24.67 -16.79
N THR A 135 -22.59 -25.48 -16.89
CA THR A 135 -23.95 -24.99 -16.61
C THR A 135 -24.11 -24.54 -15.17
N TRP A 136 -23.53 -25.27 -14.21
CA TRP A 136 -23.50 -24.87 -12.79
C TRP A 136 -22.83 -23.51 -12.61
N GLN A 137 -21.65 -23.30 -13.21
CA GLN A 137 -20.93 -22.04 -13.15
C GLN A 137 -21.73 -20.88 -13.77
N LEU A 138 -22.39 -21.12 -14.91
CA LEU A 138 -23.24 -20.13 -15.58
C LEU A 138 -24.49 -19.76 -14.76
N ILE A 139 -25.15 -20.75 -14.17
CA ILE A 139 -26.34 -20.52 -13.33
C ILE A 139 -25.96 -19.77 -12.06
N TYR A 140 -24.87 -20.17 -11.42
CA TYR A 140 -24.37 -19.52 -10.21
C TYR A 140 -23.96 -18.07 -10.47
N SER A 141 -23.25 -17.80 -11.57
CA SER A 141 -22.88 -16.44 -11.96
C SER A 141 -24.09 -15.54 -12.28
N ARG A 142 -25.17 -16.12 -12.85
CA ARG A 142 -26.41 -15.37 -13.14
C ARG A 142 -27.22 -15.04 -11.88
N ARG A 143 -27.32 -15.97 -10.91
CA ARG A 143 -28.04 -15.72 -9.63
C ARG A 143 -27.42 -14.55 -8.88
N LYS A 144 -26.10 -14.47 -8.86
CA LYS A 144 -25.34 -13.41 -8.19
C LYS A 144 -25.54 -12.03 -8.82
N LYS A 145 -25.89 -11.93 -10.10
CA LYS A 145 -26.24 -10.66 -10.77
C LYS A 145 -27.63 -10.14 -10.40
N GLY A 146 -28.48 -10.95 -9.81
CA GLY A 146 -29.89 -10.63 -9.53
C GLY A 146 -30.25 -10.37 -8.06
N SER A 147 -29.33 -10.47 -7.10
CA SER A 147 -29.63 -10.42 -5.66
C SER A 147 -29.29 -9.11 -4.97
N GLY A 148 -29.00 -8.04 -5.71
CA GLY A 148 -28.76 -6.72 -5.12
C GLY A 148 -29.97 -5.82 -5.26
N ASP A 149 -30.80 -5.71 -4.22
CA ASP A 149 -31.85 -4.68 -4.08
C ASP A 149 -31.28 -3.29 -3.72
N GLY A 150 -30.01 -3.00 -4.11
CA GLY A 150 -29.39 -1.71 -3.97
C GLY A 150 -29.45 -0.92 -5.27
N GLU A 151 -29.61 0.39 -5.18
CA GLU A 151 -29.43 1.32 -6.32
C GLU A 151 -28.06 1.08 -6.96
N HIS A 152 -28.03 0.44 -8.13
CA HIS A 152 -26.80 0.25 -8.90
C HIS A 152 -26.41 1.58 -9.54
N ARG A 153 -25.28 2.14 -9.14
CA ARG A 153 -24.78 3.40 -9.70
C ARG A 153 -24.10 3.18 -11.04
N ARG A 154 -24.61 3.87 -12.06
CA ARG A 154 -24.10 3.80 -13.42
C ARG A 154 -22.68 4.37 -13.49
N THR A 155 -21.74 3.53 -13.91
CA THR A 155 -20.31 3.80 -13.77
C THR A 155 -19.57 3.61 -15.09
N PHE A 156 -18.66 4.54 -15.41
CA PHE A 156 -17.62 4.34 -16.42
C PHE A 156 -16.30 3.91 -15.79
N LEU A 157 -15.60 2.99 -16.47
CA LEU A 157 -14.22 2.65 -16.18
C LEU A 157 -13.29 3.39 -17.14
N ILE A 158 -12.25 4.06 -16.65
CA ILE A 158 -11.20 4.66 -17.46
C ILE A 158 -9.99 3.77 -17.46
N GLY A 159 -9.61 3.27 -18.65
CA GLY A 159 -8.49 2.36 -18.89
C GLY A 159 -8.93 0.95 -19.28
N ALA A 160 -8.63 0.56 -20.51
CA ALA A 160 -8.84 -0.79 -21.08
C ALA A 160 -7.50 -1.54 -21.26
N GLY A 161 -6.53 -1.29 -20.40
CA GLY A 161 -5.25 -2.01 -20.30
C GLY A 161 -5.24 -3.01 -19.15
N ASP A 162 -4.03 -3.37 -18.67
CA ASP A 162 -3.83 -4.34 -17.59
C ASP A 162 -4.56 -3.96 -16.30
N GLY A 163 -4.56 -2.67 -15.93
CA GLY A 163 -5.30 -2.19 -14.76
C GLY A 163 -6.81 -2.38 -14.90
N GLY A 164 -7.37 -2.10 -16.10
CA GLY A 164 -8.77 -2.36 -16.40
C GLY A 164 -9.10 -3.85 -16.38
N ALA A 165 -8.23 -4.71 -16.90
CA ALA A 165 -8.41 -6.16 -16.86
C ALA A 165 -8.43 -6.69 -15.41
N LEU A 166 -7.50 -6.24 -14.57
CA LEU A 166 -7.47 -6.58 -13.14
C LEU A 166 -8.73 -6.09 -12.40
N PHE A 167 -9.21 -4.88 -12.75
CA PHE A 167 -10.47 -4.39 -12.20
C PHE A 167 -11.63 -5.27 -12.60
N MET A 168 -11.72 -5.67 -13.86
CA MET A 168 -12.79 -6.55 -14.36
C MET A 168 -12.80 -7.93 -13.70
N ASP A 169 -11.62 -8.49 -13.39
CA ASP A 169 -11.50 -9.76 -12.65
C ASP A 169 -12.05 -9.63 -11.22
N SER A 170 -11.78 -8.51 -10.55
CA SER A 170 -12.31 -8.23 -9.21
C SER A 170 -13.80 -7.82 -9.22
N TYR A 171 -14.25 -7.16 -10.29
CA TYR A 171 -15.65 -6.75 -10.48
C TYR A 171 -16.63 -7.91 -10.62
N GLN A 172 -16.16 -9.09 -11.02
CA GLN A 172 -17.00 -10.30 -11.07
C GLN A 172 -17.52 -10.77 -9.69
N HIS A 173 -17.08 -10.13 -8.59
CA HIS A 173 -17.62 -10.37 -7.25
C HIS A 173 -18.91 -9.55 -7.01
N PRO A 174 -20.01 -10.19 -6.54
CA PRO A 174 -21.36 -9.64 -6.60
C PRO A 174 -21.77 -8.70 -5.46
N THR A 175 -20.84 -8.16 -4.72
CA THR A 175 -21.11 -7.22 -3.61
C THR A 175 -20.95 -5.75 -4.00
N SER A 176 -20.76 -5.43 -5.28
CA SER A 176 -20.58 -4.05 -5.73
C SER A 176 -21.90 -3.38 -6.09
N ASP A 177 -22.13 -2.18 -5.59
CA ASP A 177 -23.20 -1.25 -5.97
C ASP A 177 -22.96 -0.60 -7.36
N LEU A 178 -22.21 -1.29 -8.25
CA LEU A 178 -21.72 -0.79 -9.52
C LEU A 178 -22.47 -1.40 -10.71
N GLU A 179 -22.96 -0.55 -11.60
CA GLU A 179 -23.37 -0.92 -12.95
C GLU A 179 -22.33 -0.37 -13.95
N LEU A 180 -21.42 -1.22 -14.46
CA LEU A 180 -20.49 -0.81 -15.52
C LEU A 180 -21.21 -0.67 -16.85
N VAL A 181 -21.36 0.57 -17.32
CA VAL A 181 -22.06 0.90 -18.58
C VAL A 181 -21.09 0.88 -19.76
N GLY A 182 -19.84 1.23 -19.55
CA GLY A 182 -18.82 1.29 -20.60
C GLY A 182 -17.43 1.58 -20.08
N ILE A 183 -16.46 1.45 -20.97
CA ILE A 183 -15.04 1.74 -20.71
C ILE A 183 -14.61 2.87 -21.64
N LEU A 184 -13.73 3.75 -21.12
CA LEU A 184 -13.11 4.83 -21.89
C LEU A 184 -11.59 4.62 -21.89
N ASP A 185 -10.95 4.73 -23.06
CA ASP A 185 -9.49 4.59 -23.20
C ASP A 185 -8.96 5.57 -24.24
N LYS A 186 -7.79 6.18 -23.98
CA LYS A 186 -7.15 7.14 -24.91
C LYS A 186 -6.73 6.48 -26.22
N ASP A 187 -6.45 5.18 -26.21
CA ASP A 187 -6.09 4.44 -27.41
C ASP A 187 -7.31 4.19 -28.29
N SER A 188 -7.40 4.94 -29.36
CA SER A 188 -8.50 4.84 -30.35
C SER A 188 -8.65 3.46 -30.98
N LYS A 189 -7.58 2.64 -31.02
CA LYS A 189 -7.61 1.27 -31.57
C LYS A 189 -8.48 0.33 -30.74
N LYS A 190 -8.73 0.67 -29.49
CA LYS A 190 -9.56 -0.14 -28.59
C LYS A 190 -11.05 0.19 -28.68
N LYS A 191 -11.43 1.31 -29.32
CA LYS A 191 -12.83 1.70 -29.48
C LYS A 191 -13.63 0.61 -30.20
N GLY A 192 -14.78 0.24 -29.63
CA GLY A 192 -15.64 -0.83 -30.14
C GLY A 192 -15.24 -2.26 -29.69
N GLN A 193 -14.05 -2.44 -29.09
CA GLN A 193 -13.68 -3.71 -28.47
C GLN A 193 -14.41 -3.89 -27.12
N LYS A 194 -14.38 -5.11 -26.57
CA LYS A 194 -14.97 -5.42 -25.26
C LYS A 194 -13.92 -5.98 -24.32
N LEU A 195 -13.91 -5.47 -23.08
CA LEU A 195 -13.11 -6.01 -21.99
C LEU A 195 -14.06 -6.60 -20.93
N GLY A 196 -13.95 -7.89 -20.66
CA GLY A 196 -14.88 -8.60 -19.75
C GLY A 196 -16.37 -8.49 -20.12
N GLY A 197 -16.67 -8.33 -21.43
CA GLY A 197 -18.02 -8.16 -21.96
C GLY A 197 -18.53 -6.71 -22.00
N ILE A 198 -17.81 -5.74 -21.41
CA ILE A 198 -18.16 -4.31 -21.39
C ILE A 198 -17.51 -3.60 -22.57
N PRO A 199 -18.25 -2.78 -23.37
CA PRO A 199 -17.71 -2.14 -24.56
C PRO A 199 -16.82 -0.94 -24.22
N VAL A 200 -15.75 -0.73 -24.99
CA VAL A 200 -14.96 0.51 -25.02
C VAL A 200 -15.70 1.51 -25.93
N LEU A 201 -16.26 2.56 -25.34
CA LEU A 201 -17.15 3.50 -26.03
C LEU A 201 -16.39 4.63 -26.73
N GLY A 202 -15.23 5.02 -26.23
CA GLY A 202 -14.44 6.13 -26.80
C GLY A 202 -13.25 6.51 -25.91
N SER A 203 -12.70 7.70 -26.17
CA SER A 203 -11.69 8.31 -25.31
C SER A 203 -12.32 8.87 -24.03
N TYR A 204 -11.53 9.01 -22.96
CA TYR A 204 -11.99 9.75 -21.78
C TYR A 204 -12.11 11.28 -22.06
N ASP A 205 -11.64 11.78 -23.21
CA ASP A 205 -11.91 13.13 -23.66
C ASP A 205 -13.39 13.31 -24.06
N ASP A 206 -14.06 12.22 -24.46
CA ASP A 206 -15.47 12.16 -24.79
C ASP A 206 -16.36 12.05 -23.53
N LEU A 207 -15.74 12.01 -22.33
CA LEU A 207 -16.44 11.83 -21.04
C LEU A 207 -17.63 12.82 -20.86
N PRO A 208 -17.51 14.12 -21.17
CA PRO A 208 -18.62 15.06 -20.96
C PRO A 208 -19.88 14.73 -21.77
N GLU A 209 -19.73 14.24 -22.99
CA GLU A 209 -20.87 13.86 -23.85
C GLU A 209 -21.43 12.48 -23.44
N LEU A 210 -20.54 11.50 -23.31
CA LEU A 210 -20.92 10.12 -23.01
C LEU A 210 -21.54 9.99 -21.61
N ALA A 211 -21.04 10.73 -20.61
CA ALA A 211 -21.59 10.70 -19.26
C ALA A 211 -23.04 11.20 -19.20
N LYS A 212 -23.36 12.28 -19.93
CA LYS A 212 -24.74 12.78 -20.04
C LYS A 212 -25.63 11.78 -20.77
N ARG A 213 -25.17 11.25 -21.91
CA ARG A 213 -25.93 10.29 -22.73
C ARG A 213 -26.28 9.02 -21.97
N HIS A 214 -25.35 8.54 -21.14
CA HIS A 214 -25.50 7.30 -20.39
C HIS A 214 -25.90 7.51 -18.92
N GLN A 215 -26.19 8.74 -18.49
CA GLN A 215 -26.58 9.10 -17.12
C GLN A 215 -25.61 8.54 -16.08
N ILE A 216 -24.33 8.82 -16.24
CA ILE A 216 -23.26 8.30 -15.41
C ILE A 216 -23.19 9.06 -14.08
N GLU A 217 -23.14 8.34 -12.97
CA GLU A 217 -23.01 8.89 -11.63
C GLU A 217 -21.60 8.76 -11.06
N ARG A 218 -20.80 7.83 -11.62
CA ARG A 218 -19.49 7.48 -11.11
C ARG A 218 -18.49 7.19 -12.23
N VAL A 219 -17.24 7.57 -12.00
CA VAL A 219 -16.10 7.23 -12.85
C VAL A 219 -15.04 6.56 -11.99
N ILE A 220 -14.44 5.48 -12.49
CA ILE A 220 -13.33 4.78 -11.83
C ILE A 220 -12.13 4.79 -12.76
N VAL A 221 -11.00 5.33 -12.30
CA VAL A 221 -9.74 5.34 -13.04
C VAL A 221 -8.96 4.07 -12.70
N ALA A 222 -8.76 3.21 -13.69
CA ALA A 222 -8.02 1.94 -13.60
C ALA A 222 -6.69 1.99 -14.38
N ILE A 223 -6.00 3.12 -14.34
CA ILE A 223 -4.67 3.32 -14.94
C ILE A 223 -3.69 3.66 -13.81
N PRO A 224 -2.93 2.68 -13.29
CA PRO A 224 -2.05 2.89 -12.12
C PRO A 224 -0.95 3.93 -12.35
N SER A 225 -0.49 4.08 -13.60
CA SER A 225 0.58 5.00 -14.03
C SER A 225 0.07 6.23 -14.78
N LEU A 226 -1.17 6.66 -14.53
CA LEU A 226 -1.72 7.84 -15.18
C LEU A 226 -0.96 9.10 -14.75
N ASP A 227 -0.63 9.95 -15.72
CA ASP A 227 0.05 11.21 -15.45
C ASP A 227 -0.82 12.13 -14.56
N PRO A 228 -0.22 12.84 -13.57
CA PRO A 228 -0.93 13.74 -12.68
C PRO A 228 -1.78 14.79 -13.39
N SER A 229 -1.32 15.32 -14.52
CA SER A 229 -2.06 16.30 -15.32
C SER A 229 -3.32 15.70 -15.96
N GLU A 230 -3.27 14.45 -16.38
CA GLU A 230 -4.43 13.73 -16.90
C GLU A 230 -5.43 13.40 -15.78
N TYR A 231 -4.95 13.02 -14.59
CA TYR A 231 -5.82 12.88 -13.41
C TYR A 231 -6.57 14.16 -13.10
N GLU A 232 -5.86 15.28 -13.08
CA GLU A 232 -6.44 16.61 -12.83
C GLU A 232 -7.50 16.95 -13.87
N ARG A 233 -7.22 16.68 -15.15
CA ARG A 233 -8.15 16.89 -16.26
C ARG A 233 -9.42 16.03 -16.14
N ILE A 234 -9.30 14.76 -15.81
CA ILE A 234 -10.43 13.85 -15.59
C ILE A 234 -11.28 14.34 -14.40
N LEU A 235 -10.65 14.73 -13.30
CA LEU A 235 -11.33 15.29 -12.14
C LEU A 235 -12.10 16.57 -12.48
N GLN A 236 -11.50 17.49 -13.23
CA GLN A 236 -12.17 18.72 -13.68
C GLN A 236 -13.43 18.43 -14.51
N MET A 237 -13.34 17.43 -15.41
CA MET A 237 -14.50 17.01 -16.20
C MET A 237 -15.58 16.37 -15.30
N CYS A 238 -15.20 15.50 -14.37
CA CYS A 238 -16.13 14.89 -13.43
C CYS A 238 -16.84 15.92 -12.53
N ASN A 239 -16.10 16.89 -11.98
CA ASN A 239 -16.66 17.94 -11.14
C ASN A 239 -17.68 18.82 -11.90
N LYS A 240 -17.35 19.23 -13.14
CA LYS A 240 -18.29 19.98 -14.00
C LYS A 240 -19.59 19.22 -14.30
N LEU A 241 -19.54 17.90 -14.25
CA LEU A 241 -20.69 17.02 -14.51
C LEU A 241 -21.43 16.60 -13.22
N GLY A 242 -20.90 16.92 -12.05
CA GLY A 242 -21.41 16.41 -10.77
C GLY A 242 -21.19 14.90 -10.57
N VAL A 243 -20.25 14.29 -11.30
CA VAL A 243 -19.95 12.86 -11.29
C VAL A 243 -18.82 12.56 -10.30
N LYS A 244 -19.00 11.55 -9.43
CA LYS A 244 -17.97 11.16 -8.46
C LYS A 244 -16.84 10.38 -9.13
N CYS A 245 -15.60 10.79 -8.89
CA CYS A 245 -14.41 10.16 -9.43
C CYS A 245 -13.64 9.35 -8.36
N TYR A 246 -13.24 8.13 -8.73
CA TYR A 246 -12.51 7.18 -7.90
C TYR A 246 -11.33 6.61 -8.67
N LYS A 247 -10.38 6.00 -7.96
CA LYS A 247 -9.26 5.24 -8.53
C LYS A 247 -9.30 3.77 -8.09
N MET A 248 -8.71 2.90 -8.91
CA MET A 248 -8.41 1.54 -8.51
C MET A 248 -7.29 1.52 -7.45
N PRO A 249 -7.39 0.71 -6.37
CA PRO A 249 -6.28 0.51 -5.44
C PRO A 249 -5.05 -0.03 -6.17
N LYS A 250 -3.86 0.31 -5.69
CA LYS A 250 -2.61 -0.28 -6.21
C LYS A 250 -2.63 -1.79 -5.95
N VAL A 251 -2.20 -2.58 -6.93
CA VAL A 251 -2.17 -4.05 -6.87
C VAL A 251 -1.43 -4.56 -5.62
N GLU A 252 -0.37 -3.88 -5.23
CA GLU A 252 0.45 -4.20 -4.04
C GLU A 252 -0.34 -4.09 -2.73
N THR A 253 -1.27 -3.15 -2.64
CA THR A 253 -2.14 -2.95 -1.46
C THR A 253 -3.20 -4.05 -1.35
N VAL A 254 -3.63 -4.59 -2.49
CA VAL A 254 -4.60 -5.70 -2.57
C VAL A 254 -3.93 -7.02 -2.18
N VAL A 255 -2.73 -7.28 -2.69
CA VAL A 255 -1.95 -8.50 -2.42
C VAL A 255 -1.52 -8.60 -0.95
N GLN A 256 -1.28 -7.47 -0.29
CA GLN A 256 -0.88 -7.43 1.12
C GLN A 256 -2.06 -7.56 2.11
N GLY A 257 -3.27 -7.82 1.65
CA GLY A 257 -4.45 -8.00 2.52
C GLY A 257 -4.87 -6.73 3.29
N LEU A 258 -4.33 -5.56 2.93
CA LEU A 258 -4.59 -4.28 3.58
C LEU A 258 -5.93 -3.64 3.16
N HIS A 259 -6.64 -4.27 2.23
CA HIS A 259 -8.00 -3.89 1.86
C HIS A 259 -9.02 -4.83 2.48
N GLN A 260 -9.95 -4.24 3.22
CA GLN A 260 -11.21 -4.93 3.55
C GLN A 260 -11.90 -5.29 2.23
N ALA A 261 -12.19 -6.57 2.04
CA ALA A 261 -12.95 -7.09 0.92
C ALA A 261 -14.32 -6.40 0.89
N GLY A 262 -14.51 -5.42 0.01
CA GLY A 262 -15.81 -4.73 -0.08
C GLY A 262 -15.90 -3.65 -1.16
N THR A 263 -14.86 -2.86 -1.37
CA THR A 263 -14.90 -1.80 -2.38
C THR A 263 -13.65 -1.86 -3.24
N GLY A 264 -13.78 -2.28 -4.49
CA GLY A 264 -12.68 -2.37 -5.46
C GLY A 264 -12.13 -1.02 -5.96
N PHE A 265 -12.39 0.10 -5.26
CA PHE A 265 -11.97 1.44 -5.67
C PHE A 265 -11.81 2.38 -4.46
N GLN A 266 -10.98 3.42 -4.60
CA GLN A 266 -10.66 4.42 -3.59
C GLN A 266 -10.94 5.83 -4.09
N LYS A 267 -11.13 6.78 -3.17
CA LYS A 267 -11.12 8.21 -3.54
C LYS A 267 -9.72 8.59 -4.04
N ILE A 268 -9.68 9.47 -5.03
CA ILE A 268 -8.43 10.09 -5.47
C ILE A 268 -7.94 11.00 -4.34
N ASP A 269 -6.66 10.95 -4.05
CA ASP A 269 -6.04 11.78 -3.02
C ASP A 269 -4.98 12.73 -3.61
N ILE A 270 -4.47 13.63 -2.78
CA ILE A 270 -3.51 14.66 -3.22
C ILE A 270 -2.19 14.05 -3.72
N THR A 271 -1.81 12.86 -3.26
CA THR A 271 -0.56 12.18 -3.69
C THR A 271 -0.62 11.77 -5.16
N ASP A 272 -1.81 11.43 -5.66
CA ASP A 272 -2.04 11.09 -7.07
C ASP A 272 -1.84 12.32 -7.97
N LEU A 273 -2.27 13.50 -7.51
CA LEU A 273 -2.13 14.75 -8.25
C LEU A 273 -0.73 15.37 -8.16
N LEU A 274 0.11 14.91 -7.23
CA LEU A 274 1.49 15.34 -7.10
C LEU A 274 2.48 14.38 -7.78
N GLY A 275 2.02 13.26 -8.33
CA GLY A 275 2.84 12.30 -9.08
C GLY A 275 3.91 11.60 -8.24
N ARG A 276 3.72 11.49 -6.93
CA ARG A 276 4.68 10.83 -6.04
C ARG A 276 4.52 9.31 -6.12
N GLN A 277 5.59 8.64 -6.55
CA GLN A 277 5.68 7.18 -6.59
C GLN A 277 6.20 6.65 -5.25
N GLU A 278 5.62 5.56 -4.78
CA GLU A 278 6.12 4.85 -3.60
C GLU A 278 7.44 4.15 -3.92
N ILE A 279 8.42 4.30 -3.02
CA ILE A 279 9.71 3.62 -3.10
C ILE A 279 9.58 2.22 -2.52
N ARG A 280 10.16 1.23 -3.19
CA ARG A 280 10.28 -0.13 -2.67
C ARG A 280 11.46 -0.22 -1.72
N LEU A 281 11.25 -0.86 -0.56
CA LEU A 281 12.32 -1.17 0.38
C LEU A 281 13.16 -2.33 -0.18
N ASP A 282 14.50 -2.19 -0.15
CA ASP A 282 15.39 -3.34 -0.31
C ASP A 282 15.27 -4.24 0.94
N GLY A 283 14.56 -5.35 0.78
CA GLY A 283 14.24 -6.26 1.88
C GLY A 283 15.45 -7.02 2.44
N SER A 284 16.52 -7.20 1.67
CA SER A 284 17.65 -8.06 2.05
C SER A 284 18.48 -7.44 3.18
N ARG A 285 18.92 -6.20 3.01
CA ARG A 285 19.75 -5.49 4.01
C ARG A 285 18.95 -5.12 5.26
N LEU A 286 17.73 -4.61 5.08
CA LEU A 286 16.86 -4.25 6.20
C LEU A 286 16.46 -5.47 7.04
N GLY A 287 16.27 -6.62 6.41
CA GLY A 287 16.04 -7.89 7.11
C GLY A 287 17.16 -8.19 8.11
N THR A 288 18.41 -8.05 7.71
CA THR A 288 19.58 -8.30 8.60
C THR A 288 19.64 -7.33 9.78
N GLU A 289 19.29 -6.06 9.56
CA GLU A 289 19.35 -5.00 10.58
C GLU A 289 18.17 -5.04 11.57
N LEU A 290 16.98 -5.50 11.15
CA LEU A 290 15.74 -5.35 11.90
C LEU A 290 15.15 -6.66 12.41
N THR A 291 15.30 -7.78 11.69
CA THR A 291 14.67 -9.05 12.05
C THR A 291 15.21 -9.59 13.38
N GLY A 292 14.32 -9.97 14.29
CA GLY A 292 14.66 -10.50 15.60
C GLY A 292 15.36 -9.52 16.54
N LYS A 293 15.33 -8.20 16.25
CA LYS A 293 15.95 -7.16 17.07
C LYS A 293 14.91 -6.40 17.89
N THR A 294 15.36 -5.81 18.99
CA THR A 294 14.58 -4.82 19.73
C THR A 294 14.83 -3.44 19.13
N ILE A 295 13.77 -2.76 18.74
CA ILE A 295 13.80 -1.42 18.13
C ILE A 295 13.07 -0.45 19.04
N LEU A 296 13.65 0.71 19.31
CA LEU A 296 13.00 1.76 20.09
C LEU A 296 12.71 2.97 19.21
N VAL A 297 11.48 3.50 19.31
CA VAL A 297 11.07 4.69 18.57
C VAL A 297 10.60 5.75 19.56
N THR A 298 11.34 6.87 19.66
CA THR A 298 10.87 8.02 20.42
C THR A 298 9.91 8.85 19.58
N GLY A 299 8.90 9.45 20.21
CA GLY A 299 7.84 10.11 19.47
C GLY A 299 6.99 9.14 18.61
N ALA A 300 6.88 7.89 19.06
CA ALA A 300 6.17 6.82 18.35
C ALA A 300 4.70 7.13 18.07
N GLY A 301 4.05 7.97 18.89
CA GLY A 301 2.68 8.46 18.65
C GLY A 301 2.56 9.56 17.60
N GLY A 302 3.69 10.10 17.08
CA GLY A 302 3.72 11.12 16.02
C GLY A 302 3.51 10.55 14.62
N SER A 303 3.35 11.42 13.62
CA SER A 303 3.11 11.00 12.23
C SER A 303 4.26 10.16 11.65
N ILE A 304 5.51 10.59 11.83
CA ILE A 304 6.70 9.87 11.35
C ILE A 304 7.01 8.67 12.24
N GLY A 305 7.01 8.84 13.60
CA GLY A 305 7.32 7.76 14.52
C GLY A 305 6.36 6.57 14.39
N SER A 306 5.05 6.81 14.27
CA SER A 306 4.07 5.74 14.08
C SER A 306 4.26 5.01 12.75
N GLU A 307 4.63 5.73 11.69
CA GLU A 307 4.88 5.10 10.40
C GLU A 307 6.20 4.31 10.39
N ILE A 308 7.25 4.80 11.06
CA ILE A 308 8.47 4.00 11.27
C ILE A 308 8.12 2.68 11.96
N CYS A 309 7.30 2.72 13.04
CA CYS A 309 6.84 1.50 13.71
C CYS A 309 6.12 0.54 12.74
N ARG A 310 5.20 1.05 11.89
CA ARG A 310 4.51 0.22 10.87
C ARG A 310 5.46 -0.40 9.85
N GLN A 311 6.43 0.38 9.38
CA GLN A 311 7.39 -0.10 8.37
C GLN A 311 8.36 -1.14 8.97
N VAL A 312 8.88 -0.88 10.18
CA VAL A 312 9.76 -1.81 10.91
C VAL A 312 9.05 -3.13 11.23
N SER A 313 7.76 -3.09 11.59
CA SER A 313 6.96 -4.28 11.88
C SER A 313 6.90 -5.29 10.72
N ARG A 314 7.09 -4.85 9.48
CA ARG A 314 7.12 -5.71 8.28
C ARG A 314 8.35 -6.62 8.21
N PHE A 315 9.38 -6.33 9.01
CA PHE A 315 10.64 -7.08 9.07
C PHE A 315 10.71 -8.05 10.27
N ASN A 316 9.59 -8.29 10.95
CA ASN A 316 9.49 -9.20 12.09
C ASN A 316 10.57 -8.95 13.16
N PRO A 317 10.68 -7.75 13.73
CA PRO A 317 11.53 -7.52 14.90
C PRO A 317 11.03 -8.35 16.08
N GLU A 318 11.89 -8.65 17.04
CA GLU A 318 11.50 -9.30 18.30
C GLU A 318 10.56 -8.38 19.10
N ARG A 319 10.96 -7.11 19.21
CA ARG A 319 10.26 -6.11 20.04
C ARG A 319 10.32 -4.72 19.43
N ILE A 320 9.23 -3.96 19.57
CA ILE A 320 9.21 -2.52 19.30
C ILE A 320 8.77 -1.76 20.55
N VAL A 321 9.66 -0.90 21.08
CA VAL A 321 9.38 -0.02 22.20
C VAL A 321 8.81 1.30 21.67
N LEU A 322 7.56 1.58 22.00
CA LEU A 322 6.80 2.76 21.55
C LEU A 322 6.90 3.85 22.62
N LEU A 323 7.91 4.72 22.53
CA LEU A 323 8.15 5.75 23.54
C LEU A 323 7.57 7.10 23.14
N GLY A 324 6.85 7.75 24.04
CA GLY A 324 6.35 9.12 23.87
C GLY A 324 5.63 9.64 25.10
N HIS A 325 5.57 10.98 25.24
CA HIS A 325 4.92 11.62 26.38
C HIS A 325 3.38 11.65 26.29
N GLY A 326 2.84 11.58 25.07
CA GLY A 326 1.39 11.63 24.85
C GLY A 326 0.74 10.26 25.00
N GLU A 327 0.17 9.96 26.15
CA GLU A 327 -0.47 8.67 26.49
C GLU A 327 -1.46 8.24 25.40
N ASN A 328 -2.44 9.07 25.05
CA ASN A 328 -3.46 8.73 24.06
C ASN A 328 -2.88 8.42 22.67
N SER A 329 -1.83 9.14 22.25
CA SER A 329 -1.20 8.89 20.94
C SER A 329 -0.42 7.56 20.92
N ILE A 330 0.21 7.18 22.02
CA ILE A 330 0.86 5.87 22.18
C ILE A 330 -0.19 4.76 22.25
N TYR A 331 -1.27 4.94 23.00
CA TYR A 331 -2.39 4.00 23.06
C TYR A 331 -2.94 3.67 21.66
N LEU A 332 -3.23 4.69 20.86
CA LEU A 332 -3.79 4.51 19.52
C LEU A 332 -2.85 3.73 18.59
N VAL A 333 -1.56 4.06 18.56
CA VAL A 333 -0.60 3.35 17.70
C VAL A 333 -0.35 1.93 18.20
N TYR A 334 -0.29 1.70 19.50
CA TYR A 334 -0.16 0.38 20.10
C TYR A 334 -1.30 -0.54 19.67
N HIS A 335 -2.55 -0.12 19.86
CA HIS A 335 -3.72 -0.91 19.47
C HIS A 335 -3.86 -1.12 17.95
N GLU A 336 -3.37 -0.20 17.14
CA GLU A 336 -3.29 -0.40 15.71
C GLU A 336 -2.29 -1.52 15.35
N LEU A 337 -1.08 -1.46 15.93
CA LEU A 337 0.01 -2.37 15.59
C LEU A 337 -0.27 -3.82 16.02
N ILE A 338 -0.75 -4.05 17.25
CA ILE A 338 -1.09 -5.41 17.73
C ILE A 338 -2.20 -6.07 16.91
N ARG A 339 -3.10 -5.27 16.34
CA ARG A 339 -4.16 -5.78 15.46
C ARG A 339 -3.68 -6.11 14.06
N LYS A 340 -2.72 -5.33 13.53
CA LYS A 340 -2.23 -5.48 12.16
C LYS A 340 -1.10 -6.50 12.01
N PHE A 341 -0.24 -6.63 13.00
CA PHE A 341 0.95 -7.46 12.95
C PHE A 341 0.98 -8.41 14.14
N GLN A 342 1.04 -9.70 13.87
CA GLN A 342 1.10 -10.74 14.91
C GLN A 342 2.54 -11.20 15.14
N GLY A 343 2.83 -11.69 16.34
CA GLY A 343 4.13 -12.29 16.67
C GLY A 343 5.24 -11.30 17.05
N ILE A 344 4.93 -10.00 17.20
CA ILE A 344 5.86 -8.96 17.63
C ILE A 344 5.46 -8.46 19.02
N ASP A 345 6.43 -8.32 19.92
CA ASP A 345 6.22 -7.74 21.24
C ASP A 345 6.22 -6.19 21.15
N TYR A 346 5.06 -5.57 21.30
CA TYR A 346 4.92 -4.11 21.33
C TYR A 346 4.84 -3.61 22.76
N VAL A 347 5.81 -2.77 23.15
CA VAL A 347 5.90 -2.22 24.51
C VAL A 347 5.58 -0.73 24.51
N PRO A 348 4.40 -0.31 24.99
CA PRO A 348 4.10 1.11 25.16
C PRO A 348 4.83 1.68 26.36
N VAL A 349 5.59 2.77 26.17
CA VAL A 349 6.32 3.49 27.21
C VAL A 349 5.92 4.96 27.21
N ILE A 350 5.30 5.39 28.30
CA ILE A 350 4.99 6.81 28.50
C ILE A 350 6.21 7.45 29.20
N ALA A 351 6.91 8.30 28.44
CA ALA A 351 8.08 9.01 28.90
C ALA A 351 8.30 10.30 28.09
N ASP A 352 8.82 11.34 28.75
CA ASP A 352 9.27 12.56 28.10
C ASP A 352 10.78 12.46 27.83
N ILE A 353 11.23 12.89 26.65
CA ILE A 353 12.66 12.90 26.31
C ILE A 353 13.45 13.93 27.14
N GLN A 354 12.79 14.86 27.83
CA GLN A 354 13.40 15.79 28.76
C GLN A 354 13.81 15.10 30.08
N ASP A 355 13.23 13.95 30.40
CA ASP A 355 13.52 13.13 31.59
C ASP A 355 14.63 12.11 31.28
N TYR A 356 15.87 12.50 31.57
CA TYR A 356 17.04 11.66 31.29
C TYR A 356 17.04 10.34 32.07
N ASP A 357 16.72 10.40 33.38
CA ASP A 357 16.79 9.22 34.24
C ASP A 357 15.78 8.14 33.77
N ARG A 358 14.59 8.59 33.38
CA ARG A 358 13.59 7.70 32.79
C ARG A 358 14.03 7.11 31.46
N LEU A 359 14.68 7.89 30.60
CA LEU A 359 15.22 7.39 29.33
C LEU A 359 16.28 6.33 29.57
N LEU A 360 17.24 6.56 30.47
CA LEU A 360 18.31 5.62 30.76
C LEU A 360 17.73 4.29 31.29
N GLN A 361 16.79 4.33 32.25
CA GLN A 361 16.09 3.14 32.73
C GLN A 361 15.45 2.32 31.60
N VAL A 362 14.76 3.00 30.67
CA VAL A 362 14.11 2.33 29.53
C VAL A 362 15.15 1.69 28.62
N PHE A 363 16.25 2.37 28.32
CA PHE A 363 17.29 1.88 27.42
C PHE A 363 18.05 0.69 28.02
N GLU A 364 18.37 0.74 29.30
CA GLU A 364 18.99 -0.38 30.04
C GLU A 364 18.06 -1.60 30.14
N GLN A 365 16.76 -1.35 30.38
CA GLN A 365 15.76 -2.42 30.49
C GLN A 365 15.55 -3.16 29.16
N TYR A 366 15.39 -2.44 28.04
CA TYR A 366 15.02 -3.04 26.76
C TYR A 366 16.19 -3.27 25.81
N LYS A 367 17.36 -2.65 26.05
CA LYS A 367 18.60 -2.79 25.28
C LYS A 367 18.36 -2.79 23.76
N PRO A 368 17.80 -1.71 23.20
CA PRO A 368 17.47 -1.69 21.79
C PRO A 368 18.73 -1.80 20.91
N ALA A 369 18.62 -2.47 19.78
CA ALA A 369 19.68 -2.50 18.77
C ALA A 369 19.72 -1.20 17.97
N ILE A 370 18.56 -0.55 17.78
CA ILE A 370 18.44 0.70 17.03
C ILE A 370 17.42 1.61 17.74
N VAL A 371 17.75 2.90 17.82
CA VAL A 371 16.87 3.96 18.28
C VAL A 371 16.53 4.90 17.12
N TYR A 372 15.25 4.98 16.75
CA TYR A 372 14.74 6.01 15.84
C TYR A 372 14.20 7.18 16.66
N HIS A 373 14.88 8.31 16.60
CA HIS A 373 14.53 9.51 17.37
C HIS A 373 13.66 10.46 16.54
N ALA A 374 12.32 10.33 16.68
CA ALA A 374 11.32 11.13 15.97
C ALA A 374 10.57 12.12 16.90
N ALA A 375 10.96 12.23 18.16
CA ALA A 375 10.37 13.17 19.11
C ALA A 375 10.95 14.57 18.89
N ALA A 376 10.11 15.54 18.49
CA ALA A 376 10.48 16.95 18.36
C ALA A 376 9.24 17.84 18.30
N HIS A 377 9.37 19.09 18.74
CA HIS A 377 8.42 20.16 18.44
C HIS A 377 8.74 20.76 17.08
N LYS A 378 7.76 20.78 16.15
CA LYS A 378 7.99 21.10 14.72
C LYS A 378 7.30 22.39 14.23
N HIS A 379 6.35 22.94 14.99
CA HIS A 379 5.56 24.09 14.54
C HIS A 379 6.31 25.40 14.74
N VAL A 380 6.80 26.01 13.64
CA VAL A 380 7.58 27.25 13.66
C VAL A 380 6.88 28.34 14.48
N PRO A 381 5.60 28.72 14.23
CA PRO A 381 4.98 29.81 14.98
C PRO A 381 4.84 29.53 16.49
N MET A 382 4.71 28.26 16.89
CA MET A 382 4.63 27.89 18.30
C MET A 382 6.00 27.99 18.98
N MET A 383 7.06 27.56 18.29
CA MET A 383 8.41 27.61 18.84
C MET A 383 8.96 29.05 18.91
N GLU A 384 8.57 29.91 17.95
CA GLU A 384 8.87 31.33 18.01
C GLU A 384 8.31 32.02 19.26
N ARG A 385 7.13 31.59 19.70
CA ARG A 385 6.47 32.09 20.93
C ARG A 385 6.98 31.41 22.21
N ASN A 386 7.59 30.22 22.07
CA ASN A 386 8.01 29.39 23.20
C ASN A 386 9.45 28.88 23.02
N PRO A 387 10.47 29.75 22.90
CA PRO A 387 11.84 29.36 22.61
C PRO A 387 12.43 28.47 23.72
N LYS A 388 12.01 28.63 24.97
CA LYS A 388 12.47 27.80 26.10
C LYS A 388 11.97 26.34 25.96
N GLU A 389 10.75 26.14 25.50
CA GLU A 389 10.22 24.79 25.26
C GLU A 389 10.87 24.16 24.03
N ALA A 390 11.15 24.94 22.97
CA ALA A 390 11.94 24.48 21.84
C ALA A 390 13.35 24.01 22.28
N PHE A 391 14.03 24.77 23.13
CA PHE A 391 15.32 24.41 23.71
C PHE A 391 15.24 23.11 24.53
N LYS A 392 14.32 23.05 25.47
CA LYS A 392 14.18 21.88 26.36
C LYS A 392 13.89 20.62 25.59
N ASN A 393 12.95 20.66 24.65
CA ASN A 393 12.52 19.47 23.93
C ASN A 393 13.48 19.11 22.80
N ASN A 394 13.81 20.05 21.90
CA ASN A 394 14.55 19.71 20.68
C ASN A 394 16.06 19.63 20.90
N ILE A 395 16.64 20.48 21.77
CA ILE A 395 18.09 20.47 22.06
C ILE A 395 18.37 19.53 23.23
N ARG A 396 17.86 19.87 24.43
CA ARG A 396 18.15 19.09 25.64
C ARG A 396 17.56 17.68 25.57
N GLY A 397 16.34 17.52 25.03
CA GLY A 397 15.73 16.21 24.85
C GLY A 397 16.53 15.33 23.88
N THR A 398 17.01 15.87 22.75
CA THR A 398 17.90 15.13 21.84
C THR A 398 19.22 14.77 22.51
N TYR A 399 19.80 15.70 23.28
CA TYR A 399 21.01 15.43 24.06
C TYR A 399 20.81 14.30 25.06
N ASN A 400 19.71 14.30 25.80
CA ASN A 400 19.36 13.23 26.75
C ASN A 400 19.22 11.86 26.05
N VAL A 401 18.54 11.82 24.89
CA VAL A 401 18.41 10.58 24.11
C VAL A 401 19.77 10.10 23.63
N ALA A 402 20.60 10.99 23.06
CA ALA A 402 21.93 10.63 22.58
C ALA A 402 22.85 10.15 23.72
N LYS A 403 22.79 10.82 24.88
CA LYS A 403 23.54 10.43 26.08
C LYS A 403 23.08 9.07 26.61
N ALA A 404 21.79 8.80 26.65
CA ALA A 404 21.25 7.51 27.09
C ALA A 404 21.63 6.36 26.10
N VAL A 405 21.69 6.64 24.79
CA VAL A 405 22.22 5.73 23.78
C VAL A 405 23.68 5.35 24.06
N ASP A 406 24.52 6.36 24.34
CA ASP A 406 25.95 6.18 24.65
C ASP A 406 26.14 5.35 25.94
N GLU A 407 25.50 5.74 27.03
CA GLU A 407 25.64 5.08 28.35
C GLU A 407 25.07 3.65 28.35
N ALA A 408 23.93 3.42 27.72
CA ALA A 408 23.32 2.09 27.55
C ALA A 408 24.00 1.25 26.44
N LYS A 409 25.01 1.77 25.76
CA LYS A 409 25.77 1.12 24.67
C LYS A 409 24.85 0.62 23.55
N VAL A 410 23.85 1.39 23.20
CA VAL A 410 22.96 1.09 22.06
C VAL A 410 23.75 1.20 20.77
N PRO A 411 23.76 0.19 19.88
CA PRO A 411 24.63 0.20 18.70
C PRO A 411 24.36 1.34 17.72
N LYS A 412 23.11 1.80 17.57
CA LYS A 412 22.76 2.77 16.52
C LYS A 412 21.63 3.72 16.95
N MET A 413 21.80 5.02 16.61
CA MET A 413 20.77 6.04 16.72
C MET A 413 20.56 6.76 15.39
N VAL A 414 19.30 6.84 14.94
CA VAL A 414 18.88 7.57 13.74
C VAL A 414 17.96 8.71 14.14
N MET A 415 18.40 9.95 13.97
CA MET A 415 17.62 11.14 14.30
C MET A 415 16.89 11.68 13.07
N ILE A 416 15.61 11.96 13.21
CA ILE A 416 14.83 12.67 12.20
C ILE A 416 15.14 14.17 12.25
N SER A 417 15.63 14.74 11.14
CA SER A 417 15.88 16.17 10.96
C SER A 417 14.95 16.76 9.87
N THR A 418 15.24 17.98 9.42
CA THR A 418 14.39 18.74 8.53
C THR A 418 15.20 19.69 7.64
N ASP A 419 14.66 20.06 6.46
CA ASP A 419 15.13 21.14 5.59
C ASP A 419 15.28 22.48 6.32
N LYS A 420 14.47 22.71 7.35
CA LYS A 420 14.49 23.94 8.15
C LYS A 420 15.72 24.08 9.07
N ALA A 421 16.52 23.01 9.22
CA ALA A 421 17.81 23.05 9.91
C ALA A 421 18.94 23.70 9.06
N VAL A 422 18.69 23.95 7.77
CA VAL A 422 19.60 24.58 6.83
C VAL A 422 19.42 26.11 6.90
N ASN A 423 20.48 26.87 7.21
CA ASN A 423 20.44 28.34 7.37
C ASN A 423 19.17 28.81 8.13
N PRO A 424 18.97 28.37 9.38
CA PRO A 424 17.71 28.54 10.05
C PRO A 424 17.44 30.01 10.46
N PRO A 425 16.35 30.64 9.93
CA PRO A 425 15.95 31.98 10.35
C PRO A 425 15.04 31.97 11.58
N ASN A 426 14.70 30.80 12.11
CA ASN A 426 13.72 30.62 13.17
C ASN A 426 14.21 29.64 14.24
N VAL A 427 13.61 29.74 15.44
CA VAL A 427 13.97 28.93 16.62
C VAL A 427 13.84 27.44 16.34
N MET A 428 12.76 27.01 15.70
CA MET A 428 12.53 25.57 15.45
C MET A 428 13.63 24.98 14.58
N GLY A 429 13.94 25.61 13.44
CA GLY A 429 15.02 25.18 12.55
C GLY A 429 16.38 25.21 13.25
N ALA A 430 16.68 26.30 13.99
CA ALA A 430 17.91 26.45 14.75
C ALA A 430 18.07 25.35 15.81
N THR A 431 17.01 25.00 16.56
CA THR A 431 17.07 23.89 17.52
C THR A 431 17.31 22.55 16.85
N LYS A 432 16.77 22.31 15.64
CA LYS A 432 17.04 21.08 14.87
C LYS A 432 18.47 21.04 14.34
N ARG A 433 19.04 22.19 13.94
CA ARG A 433 20.47 22.27 13.57
C ARG A 433 21.37 21.93 14.74
N VAL A 434 21.11 22.50 15.92
CA VAL A 434 21.86 22.17 17.15
C VAL A 434 21.71 20.68 17.50
N ALA A 435 20.54 20.09 17.30
CA ALA A 435 20.32 18.66 17.48
C ALA A 435 21.18 17.79 16.50
N GLU A 436 21.38 18.24 15.26
CA GLU A 436 22.31 17.57 14.32
C GLU A 436 23.74 17.63 14.85
N LEU A 437 24.19 18.78 15.35
CA LEU A 437 25.53 18.92 15.96
C LEU A 437 25.72 18.00 17.16
N ILE A 438 24.70 17.86 18.03
CA ILE A 438 24.72 16.92 19.16
C ILE A 438 24.93 15.49 18.65
N VAL A 439 24.15 15.06 17.68
CA VAL A 439 24.20 13.69 17.13
C VAL A 439 25.57 13.40 16.49
N THR A 440 26.08 14.32 15.66
CA THR A 440 27.41 14.18 15.03
C THR A 440 28.54 14.29 16.07
N GLY A 441 28.41 15.12 17.11
CA GLY A 441 29.36 15.25 18.20
C GLY A 441 29.46 13.98 19.07
N PHE A 442 28.33 13.32 19.36
CA PHE A 442 28.33 12.01 20.04
C PHE A 442 29.02 10.94 19.21
N ASN A 443 28.80 10.91 17.89
CA ASN A 443 29.43 9.92 17.02
C ASN A 443 30.97 9.94 17.09
N GLN A 444 31.59 11.11 17.35
CA GLN A 444 33.05 11.20 17.41
C GLN A 444 33.68 10.52 18.63
N ARG A 445 32.94 10.38 19.74
CA ARG A 445 33.48 9.84 21.00
C ARG A 445 32.87 8.52 21.42
N SER A 446 31.68 8.20 20.92
CA SER A 446 30.93 7.00 21.26
C SER A 446 31.33 5.80 20.41
N GLN A 447 31.13 4.59 20.93
CA GLN A 447 31.21 3.36 20.13
C GLN A 447 29.93 3.09 19.33
N SER A 448 28.87 3.85 19.61
CA SER A 448 27.59 3.78 18.88
C SER A 448 27.64 4.61 17.61
N THR A 449 26.95 4.16 16.58
CA THR A 449 26.79 4.92 15.33
C THR A 449 25.59 5.88 15.46
N TYR A 450 25.84 7.16 15.19
CA TYR A 450 24.79 8.19 15.17
C TYR A 450 24.67 8.76 13.78
N CYS A 451 23.43 9.00 13.32
CA CYS A 451 23.19 9.72 12.08
C CYS A 451 21.93 10.59 12.18
N ALA A 452 21.82 11.58 11.31
CA ALA A 452 20.62 12.37 11.13
C ALA A 452 20.09 12.24 9.70
N VAL A 453 18.77 12.41 9.53
CA VAL A 453 18.13 12.34 8.20
C VAL A 453 17.29 13.58 7.98
N ARG A 454 17.64 14.40 6.98
CA ARG A 454 16.94 15.61 6.57
C ARG A 454 15.97 15.33 5.46
N PHE A 455 14.77 15.85 5.59
CA PHE A 455 13.77 15.91 4.52
C PHE A 455 12.83 17.09 4.72
N GLY A 456 12.09 17.46 3.68
CA GLY A 456 11.17 18.58 3.68
C GLY A 456 9.80 18.23 4.30
N ASN A 457 8.73 18.82 3.77
CA ASN A 457 7.39 18.59 4.32
C ASN A 457 6.87 17.20 3.93
N VAL A 458 6.10 16.62 4.85
CA VAL A 458 5.39 15.35 4.61
C VAL A 458 3.90 15.58 4.51
N LEU A 459 3.28 15.01 3.47
CA LEU A 459 1.85 15.15 3.17
C LEU A 459 0.99 14.52 4.26
N GLY A 460 -0.07 15.21 4.69
CA GLY A 460 -1.05 14.68 5.63
C GLY A 460 -0.56 14.53 7.08
N SER A 461 0.62 15.09 7.44
CA SER A 461 1.08 15.07 8.84
C SER A 461 0.20 15.96 9.71
N ARG A 462 0.04 15.58 11.00
CA ARG A 462 -0.79 16.33 11.96
C ARG A 462 -0.38 17.80 12.03
N GLY A 463 -1.36 18.71 11.88
CA GLY A 463 -1.15 20.16 11.90
C GLY A 463 -0.40 20.72 10.68
N SER A 464 -0.25 19.95 9.60
CA SER A 464 0.31 20.44 8.33
C SER A 464 -0.73 21.19 7.50
N VAL A 465 -0.30 21.72 6.34
CA VAL A 465 -1.12 22.54 5.45
C VAL A 465 -2.34 21.80 4.89
N ILE A 466 -2.24 20.50 4.59
CA ILE A 466 -3.34 19.70 4.02
C ILE A 466 -4.54 19.64 4.98
N PRO A 467 -4.43 19.18 6.24
CA PRO A 467 -5.56 19.20 7.18
C PRO A 467 -6.15 20.58 7.43
N VAL A 468 -5.35 21.65 7.29
CA VAL A 468 -5.85 23.02 7.40
C VAL A 468 -6.72 23.36 6.20
N PHE A 469 -6.27 23.06 4.99
CA PHE A 469 -7.02 23.29 3.76
C PHE A 469 -8.31 22.45 3.72
N GLU A 470 -8.24 21.16 4.10
CA GLU A 470 -9.43 20.29 4.20
C GLU A 470 -10.51 20.89 5.09
N ARG A 471 -10.12 21.38 6.27
CA ARG A 471 -11.04 22.03 7.21
C ARG A 471 -11.62 23.32 6.61
N GLN A 472 -10.78 24.22 6.05
CA GLN A 472 -11.23 25.46 5.44
C GLN A 472 -12.20 25.22 4.28
N ILE A 473 -11.93 24.20 3.46
CA ILE A 473 -12.83 23.80 2.37
C ILE A 473 -14.16 23.28 2.93
N ALA A 474 -14.12 22.43 3.95
CA ALA A 474 -15.31 21.88 4.59
C ALA A 474 -16.18 22.97 5.26
N GLU A 475 -15.55 24.08 5.71
CA GLU A 475 -16.21 25.25 6.28
C GLU A 475 -16.73 26.24 5.20
N GLY A 476 -16.50 25.97 3.90
CA GLY A 476 -16.94 26.82 2.79
C GLY A 476 -15.91 27.86 2.36
N GLY A 477 -14.69 27.81 2.85
CA GLY A 477 -13.59 28.72 2.51
C GLY A 477 -13.60 30.05 3.28
N PRO A 478 -12.73 31.00 2.92
CA PRO A 478 -11.68 30.88 1.91
C PRO A 478 -10.52 29.97 2.36
N VAL A 479 -9.81 29.38 1.39
CA VAL A 479 -8.53 28.71 1.66
C VAL A 479 -7.43 29.77 1.80
N THR A 480 -6.68 29.75 2.91
CA THR A 480 -5.64 30.75 3.19
C THR A 480 -4.25 30.22 2.88
N VAL A 481 -3.50 30.93 2.06
CA VAL A 481 -2.07 30.69 1.78
C VAL A 481 -1.24 31.86 2.29
N THR A 482 -0.01 31.57 2.72
CA THR A 482 0.87 32.59 3.31
C THR A 482 1.37 33.58 2.25
N ASP A 483 1.78 33.07 1.06
CA ASP A 483 2.23 33.85 -0.10
C ASP A 483 2.05 32.98 -1.35
N PHE A 484 1.56 33.55 -2.43
CA PHE A 484 1.31 32.81 -3.69
C PHE A 484 2.60 32.28 -4.37
N ARG A 485 3.75 32.89 -4.06
CA ARG A 485 5.06 32.47 -4.57
C ARG A 485 5.68 31.33 -3.75
N MET A 486 5.19 31.10 -2.52
CA MET A 486 5.77 30.15 -1.57
C MET A 486 5.81 28.74 -2.16
N THR A 487 6.97 28.13 -2.11
CA THR A 487 7.17 26.72 -2.50
C THR A 487 7.62 25.88 -1.33
N ARG A 488 7.26 24.60 -1.36
CA ARG A 488 7.72 23.59 -0.41
C ARG A 488 8.01 22.29 -1.13
N TYR A 489 8.96 21.55 -0.60
CA TYR A 489 9.15 20.16 -0.99
C TYR A 489 8.14 19.29 -0.25
N PHE A 490 7.57 18.31 -0.96
CA PHE A 490 6.62 17.37 -0.36
C PHE A 490 7.02 15.93 -0.63
N MET A 491 6.78 15.07 0.34
CA MET A 491 6.96 13.63 0.28
C MET A 491 5.80 12.95 1.03
N THR A 492 5.50 11.69 0.74
CA THR A 492 4.52 10.97 1.56
C THR A 492 5.16 10.52 2.88
N ILE A 493 4.34 10.36 3.94
CA ILE A 493 4.85 9.86 5.23
C ILE A 493 5.45 8.45 5.09
N PRO A 494 4.81 7.48 4.35
CA PRO A 494 5.43 6.18 4.11
C PRO A 494 6.76 6.27 3.35
N GLU A 495 6.86 7.14 2.32
CA GLU A 495 8.09 7.34 1.56
C GLU A 495 9.22 7.85 2.46
N ALA A 496 8.98 8.93 3.22
CA ALA A 496 9.96 9.50 4.14
C ALA A 496 10.42 8.46 5.18
N SER A 497 9.48 7.73 5.79
CA SER A 497 9.80 6.74 6.82
C SER A 497 10.63 5.58 6.27
N ARG A 498 10.32 5.10 5.05
CA ARG A 498 11.11 4.07 4.37
C ARG A 498 12.55 4.53 4.13
N LEU A 499 12.71 5.74 3.59
CA LEU A 499 14.06 6.30 3.33
C LEU A 499 14.84 6.55 4.62
N VAL A 500 14.19 6.97 5.72
CA VAL A 500 14.82 7.09 7.04
C VAL A 500 15.35 5.74 7.54
N ILE A 501 14.57 4.67 7.40
CA ILE A 501 14.97 3.33 7.80
C ILE A 501 16.17 2.86 6.96
N HIS A 502 16.15 3.11 5.64
CA HIS A 502 17.27 2.80 4.77
C HIS A 502 18.53 3.62 5.12
N ALA A 503 18.41 4.92 5.30
CA ALA A 503 19.52 5.78 5.71
C ALA A 503 20.18 5.26 6.99
N GLY A 504 19.38 4.87 7.99
CA GLY A 504 19.85 4.22 9.22
C GLY A 504 20.64 2.93 8.97
N ALA A 505 20.22 2.10 8.00
CA ALA A 505 20.94 0.88 7.65
C ALA A 505 22.28 1.15 6.92
N TYR A 506 22.44 2.31 6.31
CA TYR A 506 23.69 2.72 5.63
C TYR A 506 24.61 3.56 6.51
N ALA A 507 24.14 4.04 7.67
CA ALA A 507 24.92 4.87 8.58
C ALA A 507 26.15 4.15 9.13
N LYS A 508 27.32 4.87 9.13
CA LYS A 508 28.62 4.39 9.58
C LYS A 508 29.36 5.39 10.46
N ASP A 509 29.46 6.65 10.00
CA ASP A 509 30.42 7.62 10.52
C ASP A 509 29.81 8.99 10.88
N GLY A 510 28.60 9.02 11.37
CA GLY A 510 27.96 10.28 11.81
C GLY A 510 27.39 11.12 10.68
N GLU A 511 26.98 10.48 9.60
CA GLU A 511 26.45 11.14 8.41
C GLU A 511 25.16 11.90 8.67
N VAL A 512 24.98 12.99 7.94
CA VAL A 512 23.68 13.61 7.76
C VAL A 512 23.17 13.25 6.37
N PHE A 513 22.20 12.35 6.33
CA PHE A 513 21.55 11.95 5.10
C PHE A 513 20.51 12.97 4.67
N ILE A 514 20.38 13.16 3.36
CA ILE A 514 19.42 14.05 2.74
C ILE A 514 18.58 13.24 1.77
N LEU A 515 17.27 13.32 1.92
CA LEU A 515 16.34 12.62 1.05
C LEU A 515 16.03 13.47 -0.18
N ASP A 516 16.01 12.83 -1.36
CA ASP A 516 15.57 13.47 -2.60
C ASP A 516 14.07 13.83 -2.52
N MET A 517 13.81 15.10 -2.42
CA MET A 517 12.46 15.65 -2.35
C MET A 517 11.81 15.88 -3.72
N GLY A 518 12.53 15.65 -4.81
CA GLY A 518 12.08 15.97 -6.17
C GLY A 518 11.88 17.47 -6.37
N LYS A 519 10.90 17.84 -7.19
CA LYS A 519 10.61 19.26 -7.51
C LYS A 519 9.78 19.93 -6.41
N PRO A 520 10.08 21.20 -6.08
CA PRO A 520 9.28 21.98 -5.15
C PRO A 520 7.88 22.28 -5.75
N VAL A 521 6.87 22.30 -4.89
CA VAL A 521 5.47 22.55 -5.24
C VAL A 521 5.04 23.89 -4.66
N LYS A 522 4.38 24.74 -5.47
CA LYS A 522 3.77 25.97 -4.98
C LYS A 522 2.59 25.64 -4.05
N ILE A 523 2.54 26.29 -2.89
CA ILE A 523 1.45 26.08 -1.91
C ILE A 523 0.11 26.50 -2.52
N TYR A 524 0.10 27.51 -3.37
CA TYR A 524 -1.08 27.92 -4.14
C TYR A 524 -1.60 26.82 -5.07
N ASP A 525 -0.71 26.14 -5.82
CA ASP A 525 -1.11 25.04 -6.68
C ASP A 525 -1.63 23.83 -5.88
N LEU A 526 -1.02 23.58 -4.69
CA LEU A 526 -1.52 22.58 -3.76
C LEU A 526 -2.96 22.92 -3.29
N ALA A 527 -3.22 24.17 -2.93
CA ALA A 527 -4.54 24.64 -2.53
C ALA A 527 -5.57 24.44 -3.66
N LYS A 528 -5.24 24.81 -4.90
CA LYS A 528 -6.09 24.56 -6.08
C LYS A 528 -6.45 23.09 -6.25
N LYS A 529 -5.45 22.21 -6.13
CA LYS A 529 -5.65 20.76 -6.23
C LYS A 529 -6.55 20.22 -5.11
N MET A 530 -6.44 20.77 -3.89
CA MET A 530 -7.29 20.40 -2.76
C MET A 530 -8.75 20.83 -2.96
N VAL A 531 -8.98 22.06 -3.46
CA VAL A 531 -10.32 22.54 -3.82
C VAL A 531 -10.93 21.63 -4.90
N LEU A 532 -10.16 21.31 -5.95
CA LEU A 532 -10.59 20.40 -7.02
C LEU A 532 -10.95 19.00 -6.51
N LEU A 533 -10.13 18.41 -5.63
CA LEU A 533 -10.38 17.10 -5.02
C LEU A 533 -11.66 17.07 -4.17
N SER A 534 -12.01 18.20 -3.60
CA SER A 534 -13.24 18.35 -2.80
C SER A 534 -14.50 18.57 -3.65
N GLY A 535 -14.36 18.60 -4.99
CA GLY A 535 -15.49 18.75 -5.91
C GLY A 535 -15.88 20.20 -6.19
N HIS A 536 -15.08 21.18 -5.74
CA HIS A 536 -15.35 22.60 -5.89
C HIS A 536 -14.44 23.27 -6.93
N THR A 537 -14.81 24.46 -7.32
CA THR A 537 -14.02 25.35 -8.17
C THR A 537 -13.41 26.49 -7.33
N GLU A 538 -12.36 27.14 -7.85
CA GLU A 538 -11.74 28.30 -7.19
C GLU A 538 -12.70 29.51 -7.08
N SER A 539 -13.72 29.58 -7.93
CA SER A 539 -14.77 30.60 -7.85
C SER A 539 -15.76 30.34 -6.70
N GLU A 540 -15.97 29.09 -6.32
CA GLU A 540 -16.82 28.72 -5.18
C GLU A 540 -16.07 28.80 -3.84
N ILE A 541 -14.79 28.38 -3.85
CA ILE A 541 -13.92 28.43 -2.67
C ILE A 541 -12.66 29.21 -3.05
N PRO A 542 -12.63 30.52 -2.79
CA PRO A 542 -11.50 31.37 -3.16
C PRO A 542 -10.25 31.06 -2.32
N ILE A 543 -9.09 31.22 -2.95
CA ILE A 543 -7.79 31.09 -2.30
C ILE A 543 -7.25 32.50 -2.06
N VAL A 544 -6.95 32.85 -0.80
CA VAL A 544 -6.53 34.18 -0.40
C VAL A 544 -5.15 34.19 0.23
N GLU A 545 -4.37 35.25 -0.01
CA GLU A 545 -3.06 35.46 0.60
C GLU A 545 -3.21 36.19 1.94
N VAL A 546 -2.55 35.67 2.98
CA VAL A 546 -2.64 36.22 4.34
C VAL A 546 -1.33 36.84 4.87
N GLY A 547 -0.25 36.79 4.09
CA GLY A 547 1.06 37.34 4.43
C GLY A 547 1.99 36.32 5.10
N ILE A 548 3.31 36.56 4.95
CA ILE A 548 4.37 35.69 5.48
C ILE A 548 4.43 35.81 7.01
N ARG A 549 4.47 34.70 7.72
CA ARG A 549 4.58 34.65 9.18
C ARG A 549 6.02 34.88 9.62
N PRO A 550 6.24 35.43 10.82
CA PRO A 550 7.59 35.59 11.36
C PRO A 550 8.36 34.25 11.39
N GLY A 551 9.58 34.26 10.87
CA GLY A 551 10.46 33.10 10.81
C GLY A 551 10.18 32.12 9.67
N GLU A 552 9.18 32.34 8.80
CA GLU A 552 8.95 31.50 7.61
C GLU A 552 9.80 31.97 6.42
N LYS A 553 10.43 31.00 5.72
CA LYS A 553 11.11 31.24 4.44
C LYS A 553 10.11 31.16 3.28
N LEU A 554 10.34 31.97 2.24
CA LEU A 554 9.58 31.86 0.97
C LEU A 554 9.91 30.55 0.26
N TYR A 555 11.20 30.19 0.24
CA TYR A 555 11.76 28.96 -0.34
C TYR A 555 12.57 28.21 0.69
N GLU A 556 12.48 26.88 0.74
CA GLU A 556 13.28 26.05 1.62
C GLU A 556 14.46 25.44 0.85
N GLU A 557 15.57 25.23 1.56
CA GLU A 557 16.81 24.64 1.04
C GLU A 557 17.06 23.30 1.73
N LEU A 558 17.50 22.31 0.95
CA LEU A 558 17.83 20.98 1.51
C LEU A 558 19.31 20.90 1.92
N LEU A 559 20.15 21.70 1.30
CA LEU A 559 21.62 21.75 1.47
C LEU A 559 22.11 23.18 1.37
N VAL A 560 23.18 23.48 2.08
CA VAL A 560 24.03 24.67 1.83
C VAL A 560 25.05 24.31 0.74
N SER A 561 25.53 25.27 -0.02
CA SER A 561 26.53 25.05 -1.07
C SER A 561 27.81 24.35 -0.56
N THR A 562 28.19 24.57 0.70
CA THR A 562 29.34 23.94 1.37
C THR A 562 29.09 22.50 1.82
N GLU A 563 27.85 22.05 1.91
CA GLU A 563 27.46 20.68 2.28
C GLU A 563 27.27 19.76 1.05
N LEU A 564 27.39 20.29 -0.18
CA LEU A 564 27.22 19.53 -1.41
C LEU A 564 28.31 18.46 -1.55
N VAL A 565 27.90 17.20 -1.55
CA VAL A 565 28.73 16.05 -1.92
C VAL A 565 27.98 15.18 -2.90
N ASP A 566 28.63 14.84 -4.01
CA ASP A 566 28.12 13.93 -5.04
C ASP A 566 28.06 12.45 -4.62
N ASN A 567 27.99 12.15 -3.32
CA ASN A 567 27.90 10.79 -2.82
C ASN A 567 26.44 10.37 -2.62
N GLN A 568 25.86 9.84 -3.67
CA GLN A 568 24.61 9.11 -3.59
C GLN A 568 24.88 7.70 -3.00
N VAL A 569 24.35 7.43 -1.82
CA VAL A 569 24.55 6.13 -1.15
C VAL A 569 23.55 5.09 -1.67
N MET A 570 22.39 5.55 -2.06
CA MET A 570 21.30 4.77 -2.62
C MET A 570 20.39 5.69 -3.44
N ASP A 571 19.55 5.11 -4.30
CA ASP A 571 18.52 5.89 -5.00
C ASP A 571 17.72 6.76 -3.99
N LYS A 572 17.70 8.07 -4.26
CA LYS A 572 17.04 9.10 -3.43
C LYS A 572 17.62 9.35 -2.03
N ILE A 573 18.82 8.85 -1.70
CA ILE A 573 19.50 9.14 -0.44
C ILE A 573 20.91 9.66 -0.74
N PHE A 574 21.17 10.90 -0.33
CA PHE A 574 22.48 11.56 -0.45
C PHE A 574 23.12 11.74 0.91
N VAL A 575 24.44 11.87 0.97
CA VAL A 575 25.18 12.21 2.19
C VAL A 575 25.62 13.66 2.12
N GLY A 576 25.27 14.46 3.12
CA GLY A 576 25.78 15.81 3.29
C GLY A 576 27.05 15.83 4.13
N LYS A 577 28.06 16.61 3.74
CA LYS A 577 29.16 16.97 4.63
C LYS A 577 28.68 18.03 5.61
N VAL A 578 28.62 17.67 6.89
CA VAL A 578 28.25 18.61 7.96
C VAL A 578 29.48 18.88 8.80
N ASN A 579 29.68 20.16 9.15
CA ASN A 579 30.72 20.53 10.10
C ASN A 579 30.45 19.84 11.43
N VAL A 580 31.43 19.13 11.93
CA VAL A 580 31.38 18.43 13.20
C VAL A 580 32.01 19.34 14.27
N MET A 581 31.30 19.50 15.38
CA MET A 581 31.77 20.29 16.51
C MET A 581 32.08 19.36 17.68
N PRO A 582 33.19 19.60 18.42
CA PRO A 582 33.48 18.83 19.63
C PRO A 582 32.32 18.91 20.64
N LEU A 583 31.95 17.74 21.21
CA LEU A 583 30.81 17.65 22.11
C LEU A 583 30.93 18.56 23.34
N GLU A 584 32.15 18.79 23.81
CA GLU A 584 32.45 19.70 24.91
C GLU A 584 32.02 21.16 24.62
N ALA A 585 32.28 21.63 23.38
CA ALA A 585 31.88 22.95 22.94
C ALA A 585 30.34 23.07 22.83
N ILE A 586 29.69 21.99 22.37
CA ILE A 586 28.21 21.92 22.31
C ILE A 586 27.62 21.95 23.72
N ASN A 587 28.20 21.19 24.67
CA ASN A 587 27.75 21.15 26.06
C ASN A 587 27.86 22.53 26.74
N GLN A 588 28.97 23.25 26.50
CA GLN A 588 29.15 24.60 27.02
C GLN A 588 28.04 25.53 26.51
N LYS A 589 27.67 25.42 25.22
CA LYS A 589 26.57 26.21 24.66
C LYS A 589 25.19 25.80 25.22
N ILE A 590 24.95 24.51 25.44
CA ILE A 590 23.70 24.03 26.06
C ILE A 590 23.54 24.61 27.47
N GLU A 591 24.63 24.68 28.29
CA GLU A 591 24.56 25.28 29.62
C GLU A 591 24.38 26.80 29.55
N GLU A 592 24.98 27.49 28.58
CA GLU A 592 24.71 28.90 28.32
C GLU A 592 23.23 29.13 27.99
N PHE A 593 22.64 28.38 27.05
CA PHE A 593 21.22 28.47 26.69
C PHE A 593 20.28 28.18 27.86
N ARG A 594 20.71 27.36 28.82
CA ARG A 594 19.95 27.05 30.02
C ARG A 594 19.67 28.27 30.88
N THR A 595 20.58 29.24 30.92
CA THR A 595 20.46 30.46 31.72
C THR A 595 19.64 31.55 31.04
N LEU A 596 19.53 31.50 29.70
CA LEU A 596 18.84 32.50 28.89
C LEU A 596 17.32 32.24 28.81
N SER A 597 16.55 33.27 28.46
CA SER A 597 15.11 33.19 28.24
C SER A 597 14.62 34.21 27.21
N GLY A 598 13.39 34.04 26.74
CA GLY A 598 12.75 34.96 25.78
C GLY A 598 13.56 35.20 24.51
N ASP A 599 13.66 36.46 24.10
CA ASP A 599 14.33 36.85 22.86
C ASP A 599 15.86 36.66 22.91
N GLU A 600 16.48 36.79 24.06
CA GLU A 600 17.92 36.49 24.20
C GLU A 600 18.24 35.05 23.89
N LEU A 601 17.48 34.10 24.42
CA LEU A 601 17.62 32.68 24.12
C LEU A 601 17.38 32.41 22.63
N LYS A 602 16.35 33.03 22.06
CA LYS A 602 16.02 32.90 20.63
C LYS A 602 17.19 33.32 19.75
N GLN A 603 17.73 34.52 19.99
CA GLN A 603 18.84 35.06 19.22
C GLN A 603 20.12 34.23 19.41
N ALA A 604 20.41 33.78 20.63
CA ALA A 604 21.57 32.96 20.92
C ALA A 604 21.55 31.62 20.19
N ILE A 605 20.39 30.92 20.18
CA ILE A 605 20.23 29.63 19.47
C ILE A 605 20.37 29.84 17.98
N ILE A 606 19.72 30.84 17.37
CA ILE A 606 19.77 31.11 15.93
C ILE A 606 21.20 31.49 15.52
N ALA A 607 21.87 32.38 16.27
CA ALA A 607 23.25 32.77 15.99
C ALA A 607 24.20 31.56 16.03
N PHE A 608 24.11 30.74 17.07
CA PHE A 608 24.94 29.54 17.19
C PHE A 608 24.71 28.54 16.05
N ALA A 609 23.44 28.27 15.70
CA ALA A 609 23.09 27.37 14.59
C ALA A 609 23.67 27.84 13.25
N ASN A 610 23.65 29.15 13.00
CA ASN A 610 24.15 29.73 11.73
C ASN A 610 25.69 29.89 11.69
N GLN A 611 26.37 30.11 12.83
CA GLN A 611 27.84 30.12 12.89
C GLN A 611 28.45 28.79 12.41
N THR A 612 27.75 27.68 12.60
CA THR A 612 28.22 26.33 12.21
C THR A 612 27.97 26.00 10.74
N THR A 613 27.29 26.86 9.99
CA THR A 613 27.05 26.70 8.55
C THR A 613 28.09 27.40 7.68
N HIS A 614 28.82 28.37 8.25
CA HIS A 614 29.85 29.15 7.57
C HIS A 614 31.21 28.82 8.19
N VAL A 615 31.84 27.72 7.75
CA VAL A 615 33.28 27.52 7.99
C VAL A 615 34.00 27.69 6.66
N GLU A 616 34.96 28.59 6.65
CA GLU A 616 35.88 28.90 5.57
C GLU A 616 36.68 27.67 5.08
#